data_1973eece70532709c31924b6e364035f
#
_entry.id   1973eece70532709c31924b6e364035f
#
_cell.length_a   1.000
_cell.length_b   1.000
_cell.length_c   1.000
_cell.angle_alpha   90.00
_cell.angle_beta   90.00
_cell.angle_gamma   90.00
#
_symmetry.space_group_name_H-M   'P 1'
#
loop_
_entity.id
_entity.type
_entity.pdbx_description
1 polymer ?
#
loop_
_entity_poly.entity_id
_entity_poly.type
_entity_poly.pdbx_seq_one_letter_code
_entity_poly.pdbx_strand_id
1 'polypeptide(L)'
;MKSYLQEPVAQALPDASLVTIDRKNYYRQFLHGYYQFDCAVSGAVTRSAKFYIPEGSVYNQPTVFIGIPGGRNPWDFMVESGWKELSDYYGLYLVLMEAGDGGVWRNDQADMDYLNALNNDLAVRPLFCSFQANFYAAAYGDAADAVGAQSRRMPRAYAAVALLGTSGMTAEEAEVLRTTQSRVEGVCYSQVQCPVWLLFAGKDEAAEREIGYYRYANHSRDSGIVSGAGSSAVSGASSNPASDGMDGMRITWVPQEGGTVDEHWCANVVADFGPWEKSVDRNYSEAVLTELFDGIYRYPGNNNGALRRAGNIYERGFKKFSADVWGGYYGDRRDTYRREWYAYVPESAPKDGTIPAVFVFHGAGGSGDEIADRIGWSHAADKYGFMIIMPTASEPNEVRSIS
;
A
#
# COMPACT_ATOMS: atom_id res chain seq x y z
N MET A 1 -26.31 -16.97 -10.42
CA MET A 1 -25.22 -17.54 -11.24
C MET A 1 -24.31 -16.35 -11.60
N LYS A 2 -23.18 -16.13 -10.87
CA LYS A 2 -22.20 -15.10 -11.25
C LYS A 2 -21.66 -15.52 -12.61
N SER A 3 -21.86 -14.71 -13.64
CA SER A 3 -21.20 -14.90 -14.93
C SER A 3 -19.71 -14.62 -14.69
N TYR A 4 -18.92 -15.67 -14.54
CA TYR A 4 -17.48 -15.52 -14.48
C TYR A 4 -17.04 -14.91 -15.80
N LEU A 5 -16.35 -13.77 -15.71
CA LEU A 5 -15.72 -13.20 -16.88
C LEU A 5 -14.69 -14.21 -17.39
N GLN A 6 -14.78 -14.57 -18.66
CA GLN A 6 -13.82 -15.50 -19.23
C GLN A 6 -12.42 -14.95 -19.07
N GLU A 7 -11.48 -15.79 -18.60
CA GLU A 7 -10.07 -15.40 -18.50
C GLU A 7 -9.54 -14.99 -19.87
N PRO A 8 -9.02 -13.76 -20.03
CA PRO A 8 -8.36 -13.37 -21.26
C PRO A 8 -6.99 -14.06 -21.36
N VAL A 9 -6.49 -14.23 -22.57
CA VAL A 9 -5.11 -14.70 -22.75
C VAL A 9 -4.17 -13.63 -22.18
N ALA A 10 -3.33 -14.02 -21.20
CA ALA A 10 -2.35 -13.13 -20.63
C ALA A 10 -1.32 -12.75 -21.71
N GLN A 11 -1.11 -11.45 -21.92
CA GLN A 11 -0.15 -10.93 -22.90
C GLN A 11 1.24 -10.92 -22.27
N ALA A 12 2.28 -11.17 -23.09
CA ALA A 12 3.65 -10.91 -22.66
C ALA A 12 3.85 -9.40 -22.47
N LEU A 13 4.64 -8.99 -21.48
CA LEU A 13 5.00 -7.59 -21.32
C LEU A 13 5.76 -7.11 -22.56
N PRO A 14 5.40 -5.94 -23.12
CA PRO A 14 6.14 -5.39 -24.25
C PRO A 14 7.56 -5.02 -23.82
N ASP A 15 8.50 -5.13 -24.77
CA ASP A 15 9.85 -4.61 -24.59
C ASP A 15 9.80 -3.07 -24.48
N ALA A 16 10.28 -2.54 -23.37
CA ALA A 16 10.31 -1.10 -23.11
C ALA A 16 11.08 -0.32 -24.19
N SER A 17 12.06 -0.93 -24.83
CA SER A 17 12.85 -0.32 -25.91
C SER A 17 12.05 -0.10 -27.20
N LEU A 18 10.96 -0.86 -27.38
CA LEU A 18 10.08 -0.76 -28.55
C LEU A 18 8.94 0.25 -28.36
N VAL A 19 8.75 0.75 -27.15
CA VAL A 19 7.69 1.73 -26.85
C VAL A 19 8.25 3.13 -27.02
N THR A 20 7.71 3.86 -28.01
CA THR A 20 8.03 5.27 -28.19
C THR A 20 7.32 6.08 -27.09
N ILE A 21 8.08 6.53 -26.10
CA ILE A 21 7.56 7.39 -25.05
C ILE A 21 7.48 8.82 -25.61
N ASP A 22 6.26 9.32 -25.76
CA ASP A 22 6.04 10.74 -26.03
C ASP A 22 6.51 11.55 -24.80
N ARG A 23 7.48 12.44 -24.99
CA ARG A 23 8.01 13.27 -23.90
C ARG A 23 6.96 14.22 -23.32
N LYS A 24 5.89 14.53 -24.04
CA LYS A 24 4.74 15.29 -23.54
C LYS A 24 3.88 14.46 -22.57
N ASN A 25 3.91 13.13 -22.70
CA ASN A 25 3.15 12.19 -21.90
C ASN A 25 4.07 11.20 -21.14
N TYR A 26 5.22 11.66 -20.68
CA TYR A 26 6.24 10.82 -20.03
C TYR A 26 5.70 9.98 -18.88
N TYR A 27 4.70 10.48 -18.17
CA TYR A 27 4.06 9.83 -17.01
C TYR A 27 2.74 9.15 -17.36
N ARG A 28 2.51 8.84 -18.62
CA ARG A 28 1.31 8.12 -19.03
C ARG A 28 1.46 6.64 -18.80
N GLN A 29 0.42 5.99 -18.24
CA GLN A 29 0.34 4.53 -18.23
C GLN A 29 0.08 4.02 -19.65
N PHE A 30 0.92 3.08 -20.10
CA PHE A 30 0.83 2.48 -21.44
C PHE A 30 0.29 1.04 -21.40
N LEU A 31 0.37 0.39 -20.24
CA LEU A 31 -0.08 -0.98 -20.07
C LEU A 31 -1.54 -0.97 -19.59
N HIS A 32 -2.43 -1.61 -20.36
CA HIS A 32 -3.80 -1.85 -19.96
C HIS A 32 -4.17 -3.27 -20.33
N GLY A 33 -4.79 -4.03 -19.43
CA GLY A 33 -5.19 -5.40 -19.65
C GLY A 33 -4.52 -6.39 -18.72
N TYR A 34 -4.41 -7.63 -19.16
CA TYR A 34 -3.91 -8.77 -18.39
C TYR A 34 -2.60 -9.26 -18.99
N TYR A 35 -1.55 -9.30 -18.18
CA TYR A 35 -0.19 -9.60 -18.62
C TYR A 35 0.42 -10.73 -17.78
N GLN A 36 1.35 -11.45 -18.39
CA GLN A 36 2.24 -12.38 -17.68
C GLN A 36 3.63 -11.78 -17.59
N PHE A 37 4.25 -11.97 -16.45
CA PHE A 37 5.61 -11.59 -16.18
C PHE A 37 6.36 -12.78 -15.56
N ASP A 38 7.53 -13.08 -16.12
CA ASP A 38 8.42 -14.11 -15.62
C ASP A 38 9.53 -13.44 -14.80
N CYS A 39 9.57 -13.74 -13.52
CA CYS A 39 10.57 -13.22 -12.61
C CYS A 39 11.75 -14.18 -12.53
N ALA A 40 12.95 -13.70 -12.83
CA ALA A 40 14.16 -14.48 -12.66
C ALA A 40 14.51 -14.57 -11.16
N VAL A 41 14.34 -15.76 -10.61
CA VAL A 41 14.77 -16.08 -9.25
C VAL A 41 16.20 -16.64 -9.29
N SER A 42 17.01 -16.40 -8.27
CA SER A 42 18.39 -16.88 -8.20
C SER A 42 18.45 -18.39 -8.40
N GLY A 43 19.33 -18.86 -9.29
CA GLY A 43 19.54 -20.29 -9.55
C GLY A 43 18.77 -20.87 -10.75
N ALA A 44 18.41 -20.07 -11.74
CA ALA A 44 17.77 -20.50 -12.99
C ALA A 44 16.31 -20.98 -12.87
N VAL A 45 15.66 -20.76 -11.75
CA VAL A 45 14.23 -21.00 -11.60
C VAL A 45 13.49 -19.72 -11.99
N THR A 46 12.63 -19.81 -13.00
CA THR A 46 11.73 -18.73 -13.40
C THR A 46 10.38 -19.00 -12.76
N ARG A 47 9.83 -17.98 -12.08
CA ARG A 47 8.50 -18.06 -11.50
C ARG A 47 7.64 -16.91 -12.04
N SER A 48 6.42 -17.23 -12.42
CA SER A 48 5.53 -16.26 -13.06
C SER A 48 4.70 -15.48 -12.05
N ALA A 49 4.35 -14.26 -12.44
CA ALA A 49 3.26 -13.48 -11.87
C ALA A 49 2.35 -12.98 -12.98
N LYS A 50 1.09 -12.66 -12.65
CA LYS A 50 0.19 -11.99 -13.59
C LYS A 50 -0.03 -10.55 -13.16
N PHE A 51 -0.32 -9.68 -14.12
CA PHE A 51 -0.69 -8.30 -13.88
C PHE A 51 -2.05 -8.01 -14.45
N TYR A 52 -2.81 -7.22 -13.71
CA TYR A 52 -4.02 -6.60 -14.24
C TYR A 52 -3.94 -5.09 -14.03
N ILE A 53 -4.08 -4.35 -15.13
CA ILE A 53 -4.08 -2.89 -15.14
C ILE A 53 -5.34 -2.48 -15.89
N PRO A 54 -6.37 -1.89 -15.21
CA PRO A 54 -7.64 -1.58 -15.85
C PRO A 54 -7.51 -0.45 -16.85
N GLU A 55 -8.43 -0.42 -17.83
CA GLU A 55 -8.52 0.68 -18.77
C GLU A 55 -8.77 2.01 -18.04
N GLY A 56 -8.14 3.07 -18.52
CA GLY A 56 -8.24 4.39 -17.91
C GLY A 56 -7.36 4.62 -16.69
N SER A 57 -6.60 3.63 -16.26
CA SER A 57 -5.57 3.83 -15.23
C SER A 57 -4.55 4.86 -15.69
N VAL A 58 -4.11 5.67 -14.75
CA VAL A 58 -3.09 6.69 -14.97
C VAL A 58 -1.81 6.31 -14.25
N TYR A 59 -0.76 7.09 -14.46
CA TYR A 59 0.51 6.94 -13.78
C TYR A 59 0.34 6.92 -12.25
N ASN A 60 1.17 6.11 -11.59
CA ASN A 60 1.34 6.10 -10.14
C ASN A 60 0.10 5.70 -9.32
N GLN A 61 -0.70 4.80 -9.86
CA GLN A 61 -1.82 4.23 -9.10
C GLN A 61 -1.33 3.29 -7.99
N PRO A 62 -2.09 3.17 -6.90
CA PRO A 62 -1.84 2.16 -5.88
C PRO A 62 -1.75 0.76 -6.50
N THR A 63 -0.77 -0.01 -6.05
CA THR A 63 -0.52 -1.37 -6.54
C THR A 63 -0.74 -2.37 -5.43
N VAL A 64 -1.65 -3.32 -5.65
CA VAL A 64 -1.93 -4.40 -4.69
C VAL A 64 -1.31 -5.70 -5.20
N PHE A 65 -0.37 -6.23 -4.43
CA PHE A 65 0.22 -7.55 -4.63
C PHE A 65 -0.68 -8.58 -3.96
N ILE A 66 -1.28 -9.45 -4.76
CA ILE A 66 -2.23 -10.47 -4.27
C ILE A 66 -1.54 -11.82 -4.24
N GLY A 67 -1.29 -12.34 -3.03
CA GLY A 67 -0.81 -13.71 -2.84
C GLY A 67 -1.94 -14.70 -3.09
N ILE A 68 -1.87 -15.41 -4.22
CA ILE A 68 -2.89 -16.38 -4.61
C ILE A 68 -2.68 -17.68 -3.85
N PRO A 69 -3.71 -18.26 -3.20
CA PRO A 69 -3.59 -19.56 -2.55
C PRO A 69 -3.14 -20.64 -3.52
N GLY A 70 -2.34 -21.56 -3.04
CA GLY A 70 -1.83 -22.65 -3.87
C GLY A 70 -2.91 -23.41 -4.63
N GLY A 71 -2.63 -23.75 -5.89
CA GLY A 71 -3.56 -24.48 -6.76
C GLY A 71 -4.77 -23.69 -7.29
N ARG A 72 -4.90 -22.39 -6.96
CA ARG A 72 -5.98 -21.53 -7.50
C ARG A 72 -5.52 -20.86 -8.80
N ASN A 73 -6.47 -20.70 -9.72
CA ASN A 73 -6.26 -19.90 -10.93
C ASN A 73 -6.25 -18.42 -10.58
N PRO A 74 -5.23 -17.62 -11.00
CA PRO A 74 -5.10 -16.21 -10.62
C PRO A 74 -6.26 -15.33 -11.09
N TRP A 75 -6.77 -15.55 -12.31
CA TRP A 75 -7.89 -14.77 -12.84
C TRP A 75 -9.18 -15.04 -12.07
N ASP A 76 -9.50 -16.32 -11.89
CA ASP A 76 -10.71 -16.70 -11.17
C ASP A 76 -10.67 -16.18 -9.73
N PHE A 77 -9.52 -16.29 -9.07
CA PHE A 77 -9.34 -15.80 -7.72
C PHE A 77 -9.50 -14.27 -7.62
N MET A 78 -8.91 -13.54 -8.56
CA MET A 78 -9.04 -12.07 -8.64
C MET A 78 -10.50 -11.63 -8.80
N VAL A 79 -11.28 -12.38 -9.60
CA VAL A 79 -12.72 -12.12 -9.80
C VAL A 79 -13.54 -12.49 -8.56
N GLU A 80 -13.30 -13.66 -7.99
CA GLU A 80 -14.05 -14.16 -6.81
C GLU A 80 -13.82 -13.29 -5.57
N SER A 81 -12.59 -12.88 -5.32
CA SER A 81 -12.23 -12.00 -4.20
C SER A 81 -12.69 -10.55 -4.40
N GLY A 82 -13.17 -10.20 -5.58
CA GLY A 82 -13.63 -8.84 -5.92
C GLY A 82 -12.51 -7.86 -6.26
N TRP A 83 -11.25 -8.26 -6.21
CA TRP A 83 -10.12 -7.36 -6.53
C TRP A 83 -10.19 -6.82 -7.96
N LYS A 84 -10.68 -7.62 -8.92
CA LYS A 84 -10.87 -7.12 -10.28
C LYS A 84 -11.85 -5.96 -10.34
N GLU A 85 -13.01 -6.10 -9.68
CA GLU A 85 -14.03 -5.05 -9.65
C GLU A 85 -13.51 -3.78 -8.95
N LEU A 86 -12.80 -3.95 -7.83
CA LEU A 86 -12.16 -2.83 -7.11
C LEU A 86 -11.07 -2.16 -7.96
N SER A 87 -10.28 -2.94 -8.70
CA SER A 87 -9.29 -2.43 -9.62
C SER A 87 -9.93 -1.58 -10.73
N ASP A 88 -11.00 -2.09 -11.34
CA ASP A 88 -11.72 -1.36 -12.39
C ASP A 88 -12.34 -0.05 -11.85
N TYR A 89 -12.83 -0.08 -10.61
CA TYR A 89 -13.50 1.06 -9.99
C TYR A 89 -12.51 2.16 -9.53
N TYR A 90 -11.42 1.75 -8.85
CA TYR A 90 -10.45 2.67 -8.27
C TYR A 90 -9.20 2.92 -9.13
N GLY A 91 -9.06 2.22 -10.25
CA GLY A 91 -7.90 2.30 -11.13
C GLY A 91 -6.64 1.61 -10.59
N LEU A 92 -6.78 0.67 -9.64
CA LEU A 92 -5.66 0.00 -8.99
C LEU A 92 -4.90 -0.91 -9.95
N TYR A 93 -3.58 -1.02 -9.77
CA TYR A 93 -2.80 -2.07 -10.41
C TYR A 93 -2.80 -3.31 -9.53
N LEU A 94 -2.99 -4.48 -10.13
CA LEU A 94 -2.94 -5.75 -9.41
C LEU A 94 -1.76 -6.59 -9.90
N VAL A 95 -1.01 -7.12 -8.95
CA VAL A 95 0.07 -8.09 -9.16
C VAL A 95 -0.35 -9.40 -8.52
N LEU A 96 -0.64 -10.40 -9.33
CA LEU A 96 -1.12 -11.71 -8.86
C LEU A 96 0.10 -12.62 -8.69
N MET A 97 0.46 -12.91 -7.45
CA MET A 97 1.61 -13.72 -7.09
C MET A 97 1.19 -15.18 -6.99
N GLU A 98 1.82 -16.03 -7.79
CA GLU A 98 1.46 -17.45 -7.89
C GLU A 98 2.39 -18.31 -7.03
N ALA A 99 1.88 -19.44 -6.53
CA ALA A 99 2.68 -20.43 -5.83
C ALA A 99 3.77 -21.03 -6.74
N GLY A 100 4.84 -21.55 -6.15
CA GLY A 100 5.91 -22.20 -6.87
C GLY A 100 5.54 -23.57 -7.42
N ASP A 101 6.57 -24.37 -7.76
CA ASP A 101 6.40 -25.72 -8.27
C ASP A 101 5.55 -26.59 -7.35
N GLY A 102 4.60 -27.31 -7.96
CA GLY A 102 3.62 -28.11 -7.23
C GLY A 102 2.40 -27.33 -6.73
N GLY A 103 2.31 -26.04 -7.05
CA GLY A 103 1.14 -25.22 -6.73
C GLY A 103 0.95 -24.98 -5.22
N VAL A 104 2.02 -24.90 -4.44
CA VAL A 104 1.99 -24.72 -2.99
C VAL A 104 3.00 -23.65 -2.57
N TRP A 105 2.62 -22.79 -1.67
CA TRP A 105 3.52 -21.91 -0.93
C TRP A 105 4.14 -22.69 0.24
N ARG A 106 5.45 -22.67 0.34
CA ARG A 106 6.18 -23.42 1.37
C ARG A 106 6.75 -22.56 2.47
N ASN A 107 6.65 -21.23 2.30
CA ASN A 107 7.26 -20.25 3.19
C ASN A 107 8.77 -20.53 3.38
N ASP A 108 9.45 -20.91 2.30
CA ASP A 108 10.87 -21.23 2.27
C ASP A 108 11.69 -20.13 1.58
N GLN A 109 13.00 -20.37 1.44
CA GLN A 109 13.90 -19.40 0.80
C GLN A 109 13.54 -19.14 -0.67
N ALA A 110 12.98 -20.14 -1.39
CA ALA A 110 12.59 -19.96 -2.78
C ALA A 110 11.38 -19.02 -2.92
N ASP A 111 10.41 -19.12 -2.02
CA ASP A 111 9.29 -18.15 -1.92
C ASP A 111 9.81 -16.76 -1.59
N MET A 112 10.73 -16.64 -0.63
CA MET A 112 11.33 -15.37 -0.24
C MET A 112 12.10 -14.71 -1.40
N ASP A 113 12.89 -15.48 -2.13
CA ASP A 113 13.67 -15.00 -3.27
C ASP A 113 12.75 -14.51 -4.39
N TYR A 114 11.68 -15.25 -4.67
CA TYR A 114 10.66 -14.84 -5.65
C TYR A 114 9.97 -13.53 -5.27
N LEU A 115 9.45 -13.45 -4.06
CA LEU A 115 8.73 -12.26 -3.57
C LEU A 115 9.63 -11.01 -3.57
N ASN A 116 10.89 -11.17 -3.17
CA ASN A 116 11.87 -10.09 -3.19
C ASN A 116 12.25 -9.68 -4.62
N ALA A 117 12.49 -10.64 -5.51
CA ALA A 117 12.82 -10.37 -6.89
C ALA A 117 11.68 -9.65 -7.61
N LEU A 118 10.44 -10.13 -7.44
CA LEU A 118 9.26 -9.52 -8.03
C LEU A 118 9.05 -8.07 -7.54
N ASN A 119 9.13 -7.82 -6.23
CA ASN A 119 8.97 -6.49 -5.68
C ASN A 119 10.06 -5.52 -6.20
N ASN A 120 11.33 -5.95 -6.18
CA ASN A 120 12.44 -5.12 -6.64
C ASN A 120 12.38 -4.85 -8.14
N ASP A 121 12.01 -5.84 -8.95
CA ASP A 121 11.93 -5.68 -10.40
C ASP A 121 10.81 -4.71 -10.81
N LEU A 122 9.63 -4.84 -10.20
CA LEU A 122 8.51 -3.94 -10.48
C LEU A 122 8.77 -2.50 -10.04
N ALA A 123 9.51 -2.31 -8.94
CA ALA A 123 9.86 -0.98 -8.46
C ALA A 123 10.70 -0.16 -9.45
N VAL A 124 11.39 -0.82 -10.38
CA VAL A 124 12.27 -0.16 -11.37
C VAL A 124 11.81 -0.33 -12.81
N ARG A 125 10.73 -1.06 -13.07
CA ARG A 125 10.27 -1.37 -14.44
C ARG A 125 9.61 -0.16 -15.09
N PRO A 126 10.17 0.38 -16.20
CA PRO A 126 9.75 1.67 -16.76
C PRO A 126 8.28 1.72 -17.22
N LEU A 127 7.76 0.60 -17.76
CA LEU A 127 6.40 0.56 -18.31
C LEU A 127 5.34 0.25 -17.24
N PHE A 128 5.74 -0.20 -16.07
CA PHE A 128 4.79 -0.48 -15.00
C PHE A 128 4.21 0.81 -14.39
N CYS A 129 4.95 1.91 -14.47
CA CYS A 129 4.51 3.25 -14.08
C CYS A 129 3.82 3.30 -12.71
N SER A 130 4.31 2.54 -11.74
CA SER A 130 3.87 2.58 -10.36
C SER A 130 5.01 2.98 -9.44
N PHE A 131 4.66 3.55 -8.31
CA PHE A 131 5.62 4.02 -7.35
C PHE A 131 5.65 3.12 -6.12
N GLN A 132 6.82 2.60 -5.76
CA GLN A 132 6.97 1.62 -4.68
C GLN A 132 6.36 2.08 -3.34
N ALA A 133 6.25 3.40 -3.11
CA ALA A 133 5.60 3.91 -1.90
C ALA A 133 4.12 3.49 -1.79
N ASN A 134 3.47 3.17 -2.89
CA ASN A 134 2.07 2.79 -3.00
C ASN A 134 1.91 1.26 -3.22
N PHE A 135 2.88 0.46 -2.80
CA PHE A 135 2.79 -1.00 -2.87
C PHE A 135 2.17 -1.55 -1.60
N TYR A 136 1.14 -2.36 -1.76
CA TYR A 136 0.42 -3.06 -0.70
C TYR A 136 0.38 -4.54 -1.01
N ALA A 137 0.20 -5.39 0.00
CA ALA A 137 0.02 -6.83 -0.23
C ALA A 137 -1.22 -7.37 0.49
N ALA A 138 -1.99 -8.19 -0.22
CA ALA A 138 -3.09 -9.00 0.34
C ALA A 138 -2.84 -10.46 -0.02
N ALA A 139 -2.50 -11.29 0.96
CA ALA A 139 -2.17 -12.69 0.73
C ALA A 139 -3.17 -13.62 1.41
N TYR A 140 -3.54 -14.68 0.72
CA TYR A 140 -4.63 -15.56 1.12
C TYR A 140 -4.15 -17.00 1.33
N GLY A 141 -4.76 -17.69 2.29
CA GLY A 141 -4.44 -19.09 2.58
C GLY A 141 -2.95 -19.30 2.84
N ASP A 142 -2.35 -20.31 2.21
CA ASP A 142 -0.93 -20.66 2.36
C ASP A 142 0.05 -19.56 1.85
N ALA A 143 -0.41 -18.64 0.99
CA ALA A 143 0.40 -17.48 0.58
C ALA A 143 0.60 -16.46 1.72
N ALA A 144 -0.29 -16.42 2.71
CA ALA A 144 -0.25 -15.44 3.78
C ALA A 144 1.03 -15.56 4.64
N ASP A 145 1.46 -16.78 4.94
CA ASP A 145 2.67 -17.01 5.73
C ASP A 145 3.94 -16.58 4.98
N ALA A 146 4.04 -16.88 3.69
CA ALA A 146 5.19 -16.51 2.86
C ALA A 146 5.31 -14.98 2.70
N VAL A 147 4.21 -14.32 2.37
CA VAL A 147 4.17 -12.86 2.24
C VAL A 147 4.39 -12.17 3.59
N GLY A 148 3.86 -12.73 4.67
CA GLY A 148 4.09 -12.28 6.04
C GLY A 148 5.57 -12.33 6.40
N ALA A 149 6.23 -13.48 6.18
CA ALA A 149 7.65 -13.64 6.44
C ALA A 149 8.51 -12.66 5.62
N GLN A 150 8.16 -12.47 4.33
CA GLN A 150 8.85 -11.49 3.49
C GLN A 150 8.65 -10.06 4.00
N SER A 151 7.43 -9.65 4.32
CA SER A 151 7.14 -8.28 4.77
C SER A 151 7.86 -7.93 6.08
N ARG A 152 8.04 -8.89 6.97
CA ARG A 152 8.79 -8.71 8.24
C ARG A 152 10.29 -8.56 8.02
N ARG A 153 10.88 -9.28 7.06
CA ARG A 153 12.32 -9.25 6.76
C ARG A 153 12.71 -8.21 5.70
N MET A 154 11.74 -7.75 4.92
CA MET A 154 11.88 -6.69 3.93
C MET A 154 10.76 -5.65 4.11
N PRO A 155 10.73 -4.91 5.23
CA PRO A 155 9.62 -4.01 5.57
C PRO A 155 9.34 -2.94 4.51
N ARG A 156 10.36 -2.56 3.74
CA ARG A 156 10.23 -1.58 2.65
C ARG A 156 9.43 -2.07 1.45
N ALA A 157 9.12 -3.39 1.37
CA ALA A 157 8.42 -3.96 0.23
C ALA A 157 7.00 -3.44 0.08
N TYR A 158 6.32 -3.21 1.21
CA TYR A 158 4.91 -2.81 1.22
C TYR A 158 4.65 -1.72 2.25
N ALA A 159 3.70 -0.85 1.94
CA ALA A 159 3.22 0.18 2.88
C ALA A 159 2.34 -0.44 3.97
N ALA A 160 1.50 -1.41 3.60
CA ALA A 160 0.67 -2.19 4.51
C ALA A 160 0.44 -3.59 3.95
N VAL A 161 0.11 -4.56 4.82
CA VAL A 161 -0.12 -5.95 4.41
C VAL A 161 -1.39 -6.53 5.05
N ALA A 162 -2.14 -7.33 4.30
CA ALA A 162 -3.24 -8.15 4.78
C ALA A 162 -2.87 -9.63 4.62
N LEU A 163 -2.81 -10.36 5.73
CA LEU A 163 -2.43 -11.77 5.81
C LEU A 163 -3.69 -12.59 6.15
N LEU A 164 -4.39 -13.03 5.12
CA LEU A 164 -5.73 -13.59 5.20
C LEU A 164 -5.68 -15.12 5.17
N GLY A 165 -5.41 -15.71 6.31
CA GLY A 165 -5.22 -17.15 6.49
C GLY A 165 -3.85 -17.52 7.05
N THR A 166 -3.18 -16.57 7.71
CA THR A 166 -1.88 -16.85 8.35
C THR A 166 -2.02 -17.89 9.45
N SER A 167 -1.03 -18.76 9.54
CA SER A 167 -0.90 -19.76 10.61
C SER A 167 -0.31 -19.17 11.91
N GLY A 168 0.08 -17.90 11.86
CA GLY A 168 0.71 -17.20 12.97
C GLY A 168 2.24 -17.37 12.99
N MET A 169 2.86 -16.63 13.89
CA MET A 169 4.32 -16.54 14.01
C MET A 169 4.87 -17.60 14.98
N THR A 170 5.91 -18.32 14.59
CA THR A 170 6.62 -19.23 15.52
C THR A 170 7.42 -18.45 16.57
N ALA A 171 7.72 -19.10 17.69
CA ALA A 171 8.55 -18.50 18.74
C ALA A 171 9.98 -18.23 18.24
N GLU A 172 10.52 -19.13 17.40
CA GLU A 172 11.85 -18.99 16.81
C GLU A 172 11.90 -17.78 15.86
N GLU A 173 10.91 -17.62 14.99
CA GLU A 173 10.83 -16.47 14.08
C GLU A 173 10.75 -15.15 14.87
N ALA A 174 9.89 -15.10 15.89
CA ALA A 174 9.76 -13.91 16.73
C ALA A 174 11.10 -13.54 17.40
N GLU A 175 11.85 -14.52 17.90
CA GLU A 175 13.15 -14.30 18.51
C GLU A 175 14.19 -13.83 17.50
N VAL A 176 14.23 -14.43 16.31
CA VAL A 176 15.12 -14.01 15.22
C VAL A 176 14.84 -12.56 14.82
N LEU A 177 13.58 -12.17 14.64
CA LEU A 177 13.22 -10.80 14.26
C LEU A 177 13.50 -9.79 15.37
N ARG A 178 13.44 -10.21 16.65
CA ARG A 178 13.74 -9.37 17.81
C ARG A 178 15.23 -9.11 17.98
N THR A 179 16.08 -10.03 17.56
CA THR A 179 17.53 -9.96 17.74
C THR A 179 18.31 -9.59 16.49
N THR A 180 17.69 -9.75 15.30
CA THR A 180 18.34 -9.42 14.04
C THR A 180 18.18 -7.94 13.72
N GLN A 181 19.30 -7.29 13.50
CA GLN A 181 19.35 -5.90 13.06
C GLN A 181 18.75 -5.74 11.65
N SER A 182 17.90 -4.75 11.50
CA SER A 182 17.32 -4.36 10.23
C SER A 182 18.34 -3.58 9.36
N ARG A 183 17.89 -2.88 8.34
CA ARG A 183 18.75 -2.01 7.52
C ARG A 183 19.17 -0.72 8.23
N VAL A 184 18.61 -0.42 9.39
CA VAL A 184 18.93 0.75 10.19
C VAL A 184 19.73 0.28 11.40
N GLU A 185 20.90 0.86 11.59
CA GLU A 185 21.77 0.53 12.74
C GLU A 185 21.05 0.78 14.06
N GLY A 186 21.15 -0.19 14.97
CA GLY A 186 20.49 -0.13 16.27
C GLY A 186 18.99 -0.41 16.28
N VAL A 187 18.39 -0.73 15.11
CA VAL A 187 16.96 -1.04 14.97
C VAL A 187 16.79 -2.50 14.53
N CYS A 188 16.15 -3.32 15.34
CA CYS A 188 15.79 -4.70 14.97
C CYS A 188 14.53 -4.74 14.11
N TYR A 189 14.32 -5.85 13.38
CA TYR A 189 13.13 -5.99 12.54
C TYR A 189 11.82 -5.86 13.32
N SER A 190 11.77 -6.35 14.56
CA SER A 190 10.58 -6.20 15.43
C SER A 190 10.23 -4.75 15.81
N GLN A 191 11.10 -3.80 15.52
CA GLN A 191 10.88 -2.38 15.78
C GLN A 191 10.46 -1.60 14.52
N VAL A 192 10.33 -2.29 13.37
CA VAL A 192 9.93 -1.65 12.13
C VAL A 192 8.42 -1.73 11.97
N GLN A 193 7.78 -0.58 11.97
CA GLN A 193 6.34 -0.48 11.84
C GLN A 193 5.83 -1.06 10.50
N CYS A 194 4.71 -1.79 10.57
CA CYS A 194 3.99 -2.29 9.40
C CYS A 194 2.50 -2.40 9.74
N PRO A 195 1.64 -1.56 9.15
CA PRO A 195 0.19 -1.72 9.26
C PRO A 195 -0.22 -3.09 8.75
N VAL A 196 -1.06 -3.78 9.51
CA VAL A 196 -1.37 -5.16 9.20
C VAL A 196 -2.83 -5.51 9.50
N TRP A 197 -3.40 -6.33 8.62
CA TRP A 197 -4.69 -7.00 8.82
C TRP A 197 -4.46 -8.51 8.81
N LEU A 198 -4.73 -9.15 9.92
CA LEU A 198 -4.50 -10.57 10.15
C LEU A 198 -5.84 -11.32 10.18
N LEU A 199 -5.91 -12.46 9.54
CA LEU A 199 -7.02 -13.40 9.66
C LEU A 199 -6.47 -14.77 10.02
N PHE A 200 -6.83 -15.25 11.20
CA PHE A 200 -6.44 -16.55 11.74
C PHE A 200 -7.60 -17.52 11.74
N ALA A 201 -7.33 -18.81 11.58
CA ALA A 201 -8.35 -19.85 11.75
C ALA A 201 -8.92 -19.88 13.17
N GLY A 202 -8.10 -19.54 14.16
CA GLY A 202 -8.47 -19.47 15.58
C GLY A 202 -7.45 -18.68 16.38
N LYS A 203 -7.75 -18.47 17.66
CA LYS A 203 -6.88 -17.73 18.56
C LYS A 203 -6.03 -18.72 19.36
N ASP A 204 -4.84 -19.00 18.88
CA ASP A 204 -3.84 -19.83 19.55
C ASP A 204 -2.59 -19.01 19.92
N GLU A 205 -1.57 -19.67 20.46
CA GLU A 205 -0.32 -19.00 20.87
C GLU A 205 0.44 -18.39 19.69
N ALA A 206 0.36 -18.96 18.49
CA ALA A 206 1.04 -18.46 17.31
C ALA A 206 0.35 -17.18 16.82
N ALA A 207 -0.97 -17.16 16.77
CA ALA A 207 -1.78 -15.98 16.48
C ALA A 207 -1.54 -14.85 17.49
N GLU A 208 -1.58 -15.17 18.79
CA GLU A 208 -1.33 -14.17 19.84
C GLU A 208 0.09 -13.57 19.75
N ARG A 209 1.07 -14.40 19.40
CA ARG A 209 2.46 -13.97 19.24
C ARG A 209 2.60 -13.03 18.04
N GLU A 210 1.98 -13.35 16.92
CA GLU A 210 2.02 -12.48 15.72
C GLU A 210 1.30 -11.16 15.95
N ILE A 211 0.13 -11.18 16.58
CA ILE A 211 -0.57 -9.97 17.00
C ILE A 211 0.32 -9.14 17.94
N GLY A 212 0.93 -9.77 18.94
CA GLY A 212 1.85 -9.12 19.87
C GLY A 212 3.07 -8.49 19.20
N TYR A 213 3.63 -9.17 18.21
CA TYR A 213 4.74 -8.66 17.38
C TYR A 213 4.35 -7.35 16.66
N TYR A 214 3.25 -7.34 15.91
CA TYR A 214 2.83 -6.16 15.18
C TYR A 214 2.35 -5.03 16.10
N ARG A 215 1.71 -5.35 17.23
CA ARG A 215 1.35 -4.33 18.22
C ARG A 215 2.59 -3.65 18.81
N TYR A 216 3.64 -4.41 19.10
CA TYR A 216 4.90 -3.86 19.56
C TYR A 216 5.58 -3.01 18.48
N ALA A 217 5.72 -3.55 17.27
CA ALA A 217 6.34 -2.83 16.13
C ALA A 217 5.61 -1.53 15.80
N ASN A 218 4.29 -1.53 15.88
CA ASN A 218 3.42 -0.40 15.49
C ASN A 218 3.14 0.55 16.67
N HIS A 219 3.68 0.31 17.86
CA HIS A 219 3.38 1.08 19.06
C HIS A 219 1.87 1.22 19.31
N SER A 220 1.13 0.11 19.14
CA SER A 220 -0.33 0.12 19.16
C SER A 220 -0.88 -0.03 20.56
N ARG A 221 -1.98 0.67 20.87
CA ARG A 221 -2.81 0.51 22.07
C ARG A 221 -4.15 -0.11 21.71
N ASP A 222 -4.85 -0.62 22.70
CA ASP A 222 -6.22 -1.10 22.49
C ASP A 222 -7.14 0.07 22.09
N SER A 223 -7.84 -0.08 20.99
CA SER A 223 -8.81 0.91 20.54
C SER A 223 -10.14 0.87 21.34
N GLY A 224 -10.34 -0.22 22.07
CA GLY A 224 -11.63 -0.54 22.70
C GLY A 224 -12.72 -0.96 21.70
N ILE A 225 -12.40 -1.08 20.42
CA ILE A 225 -13.34 -1.45 19.38
C ILE A 225 -13.21 -2.95 19.10
N VAL A 226 -14.27 -3.68 19.42
CA VAL A 226 -14.47 -5.08 19.02
C VAL A 226 -15.76 -5.10 18.21
N SER A 227 -15.65 -5.45 16.93
CA SER A 227 -16.82 -5.57 16.04
C SER A 227 -17.00 -7.03 15.62
N GLY A 228 -18.24 -7.50 15.57
CA GLY A 228 -18.58 -8.82 15.03
C GLY A 228 -19.11 -8.71 13.60
N ALA A 229 -18.99 -9.76 12.81
CA ALA A 229 -19.56 -9.83 11.47
C ALA A 229 -21.10 -9.62 11.56
N GLY A 230 -21.57 -8.44 11.14
CA GLY A 230 -23.00 -8.15 11.03
C GLY A 230 -23.54 -7.03 11.93
N SER A 231 -22.73 -6.30 12.68
CA SER A 231 -23.24 -5.18 13.46
C SER A 231 -22.45 -3.90 13.26
N SER A 232 -23.17 -2.82 13.00
CA SER A 232 -22.71 -1.44 13.12
C SER A 232 -22.07 -1.19 14.49
N ALA A 233 -21.02 -0.41 14.50
CA ALA A 233 -20.19 -0.07 15.65
C ALA A 233 -20.99 0.14 16.95
N VAL A 234 -20.67 -0.62 17.98
CA VAL A 234 -21.13 -0.37 19.35
C VAL A 234 -19.94 0.02 20.19
N SER A 235 -19.99 1.24 20.68
CA SER A 235 -19.03 1.79 21.64
C SER A 235 -19.23 1.17 23.02
N GLY A 236 -18.16 0.59 23.57
CA GLY A 236 -17.99 0.35 24.99
C GLY A 236 -18.51 -0.97 25.53
N ALA A 237 -17.57 -1.89 25.78
CA ALA A 237 -17.56 -2.65 27.04
C ALA A 237 -16.36 -3.61 27.06
N SER A 238 -15.58 -3.54 28.14
CA SER A 238 -14.62 -4.55 28.56
C SER A 238 -15.39 -5.81 28.98
N SER A 239 -15.28 -6.90 28.24
CA SER A 239 -15.53 -8.24 28.74
C SER A 239 -14.72 -9.25 27.93
N ASN A 240 -13.93 -10.06 28.62
CA ASN A 240 -13.23 -11.20 28.06
C ASN A 240 -14.26 -12.23 27.55
N PRO A 241 -14.37 -12.51 26.26
CA PRO A 241 -15.21 -13.59 25.80
C PRO A 241 -14.46 -14.92 25.84
N ALA A 242 -15.15 -15.92 26.33
CA ALA A 242 -14.71 -17.31 26.31
C ALA A 242 -14.57 -17.81 24.84
N SER A 243 -13.70 -18.80 24.63
CA SER A 243 -13.17 -19.27 23.35
C SER A 243 -14.16 -19.81 22.30
N ASP A 244 -15.42 -19.93 22.59
CA ASP A 244 -16.40 -20.60 21.70
C ASP A 244 -17.20 -19.66 20.77
N GLY A 245 -16.89 -18.38 20.73
CA GLY A 245 -17.66 -17.38 19.97
C GLY A 245 -16.83 -16.41 19.12
N MET A 246 -15.62 -16.80 18.72
CA MET A 246 -14.70 -15.86 18.04
C MET A 246 -14.85 -15.80 16.50
N ASP A 247 -15.64 -16.70 15.90
CA ASP A 247 -15.88 -16.63 14.46
C ASP A 247 -16.61 -15.32 14.11
N GLY A 248 -16.00 -14.55 13.24
CA GLY A 248 -16.49 -13.23 12.86
C GLY A 248 -16.10 -12.09 13.80
N MET A 249 -15.31 -12.32 14.83
CA MET A 249 -14.77 -11.26 15.69
C MET A 249 -13.62 -10.53 15.02
N ARG A 250 -13.65 -9.20 15.10
CA ARG A 250 -12.57 -8.32 14.64
C ARG A 250 -12.10 -7.44 15.80
N ILE A 251 -10.78 -7.39 16.00
CA ILE A 251 -10.14 -6.54 17.01
C ILE A 251 -9.21 -5.56 16.27
N THR A 252 -9.33 -4.28 16.60
CA THR A 252 -8.50 -3.23 16.00
C THR A 252 -7.69 -2.54 17.08
N TRP A 253 -6.41 -2.33 16.83
CA TRP A 253 -5.50 -1.53 17.64
C TRP A 253 -5.08 -0.29 16.85
N VAL A 254 -4.97 0.81 17.55
CA VAL A 254 -4.60 2.11 16.98
C VAL A 254 -3.27 2.59 17.57
N PRO A 255 -2.55 3.50 16.93
CA PRO A 255 -1.32 4.09 17.45
C PRO A 255 -1.54 4.73 18.82
N GLN A 256 -0.51 4.72 19.67
CA GLN A 256 -0.55 5.42 20.95
C GLN A 256 -0.58 6.93 20.73
N GLU A 257 -1.40 7.64 21.51
CA GLU A 257 -1.38 9.09 21.56
C GLU A 257 -0.13 9.61 22.24
N GLY A 258 0.40 10.75 21.80
CA GLY A 258 1.54 11.42 22.44
C GLY A 258 2.92 10.90 22.04
N GLY A 259 3.03 10.11 20.98
CA GLY A 259 4.33 9.80 20.37
C GLY A 259 4.93 11.04 19.73
N THR A 260 6.23 11.25 19.96
CA THR A 260 6.97 12.41 19.48
C THR A 260 6.86 12.62 17.97
N VAL A 261 6.52 13.83 17.55
CA VAL A 261 6.74 14.48 16.25
C VAL A 261 6.02 13.92 15.03
N ASP A 262 5.73 12.63 14.96
CA ASP A 262 5.08 12.01 13.80
C ASP A 262 3.65 11.54 14.14
N GLU A 263 2.77 12.45 14.55
CA GLU A 263 1.32 12.23 14.81
C GLU A 263 0.55 11.71 13.58
N HIS A 264 1.24 11.59 12.44
CA HIS A 264 0.70 11.12 11.16
C HIS A 264 0.84 9.62 10.93
N TRP A 265 1.38 8.89 11.88
CA TRP A 265 1.60 7.46 11.76
C TRP A 265 0.32 6.68 12.03
N CYS A 266 -0.22 6.07 11.02
CA CYS A 266 -1.32 5.13 11.16
C CYS A 266 -0.83 3.70 10.97
N ALA A 267 -0.09 3.23 11.94
CA ALA A 267 0.25 1.82 12.02
C ALA A 267 -0.89 1.10 12.76
N ASN A 268 -1.87 0.59 12.04
CA ASN A 268 -2.97 -0.17 12.59
C ASN A 268 -2.61 -1.65 12.66
N VAL A 269 -3.16 -2.34 13.63
CA VAL A 269 -3.21 -3.79 13.70
C VAL A 269 -4.68 -4.19 13.77
N VAL A 270 -5.12 -5.01 12.82
CA VAL A 270 -6.46 -5.60 12.79
C VAL A 270 -6.30 -7.10 12.86
N ALA A 271 -7.06 -7.78 13.71
CA ALA A 271 -7.10 -9.24 13.79
C ALA A 271 -8.54 -9.73 13.69
N ASP A 272 -8.77 -10.58 12.69
CA ASP A 272 -10.00 -11.32 12.48
C ASP A 272 -9.77 -12.80 12.78
N PHE A 273 -10.85 -13.51 13.07
CA PHE A 273 -10.83 -14.94 13.36
C PHE A 273 -11.91 -15.67 12.55
N GLY A 274 -11.58 -16.87 12.07
CA GLY A 274 -12.45 -17.73 11.28
C GLY A 274 -11.77 -18.29 10.03
N PRO A 275 -12.50 -19.05 9.19
CA PRO A 275 -11.95 -19.64 7.98
C PRO A 275 -11.53 -18.53 7.00
N TRP A 276 -10.35 -18.66 6.40
CA TRP A 276 -9.82 -17.63 5.51
C TRP A 276 -10.69 -17.43 4.26
N GLU A 277 -11.41 -18.46 3.84
CA GLU A 277 -12.29 -18.40 2.68
C GLU A 277 -13.38 -17.32 2.80
N LYS A 278 -13.73 -16.92 4.02
CA LYS A 278 -14.67 -15.81 4.24
C LYS A 278 -14.13 -14.47 3.75
N SER A 279 -12.82 -14.35 3.61
CA SER A 279 -12.17 -13.13 3.08
C SER A 279 -12.17 -13.08 1.55
N VAL A 280 -12.54 -14.18 0.86
CA VAL A 280 -12.67 -14.23 -0.60
C VAL A 280 -14.02 -13.64 -0.99
N ASP A 281 -14.16 -12.35 -0.74
CA ASP A 281 -15.38 -11.58 -0.99
C ASP A 281 -15.03 -10.13 -1.30
N ARG A 282 -15.80 -9.51 -2.19
CA ARG A 282 -15.57 -8.12 -2.61
C ARG A 282 -15.63 -7.14 -1.44
N ASN A 283 -16.60 -7.30 -0.54
CA ASN A 283 -16.76 -6.37 0.58
C ASN A 283 -15.61 -6.48 1.57
N TYR A 284 -15.08 -7.71 1.76
CA TYR A 284 -13.91 -7.92 2.60
C TYR A 284 -12.66 -7.27 1.98
N SER A 285 -12.44 -7.48 0.68
CA SER A 285 -11.34 -6.85 -0.05
C SER A 285 -11.44 -5.32 -0.06
N GLU A 286 -12.67 -4.77 -0.19
CA GLU A 286 -12.90 -3.33 -0.11
C GLU A 286 -12.62 -2.78 1.29
N ALA A 287 -13.00 -3.50 2.35
CA ALA A 287 -12.65 -3.11 3.71
C ALA A 287 -11.13 -3.08 3.93
N VAL A 288 -10.40 -4.10 3.47
CA VAL A 288 -8.91 -4.09 3.51
C VAL A 288 -8.36 -2.90 2.74
N LEU A 289 -8.89 -2.62 1.56
CA LEU A 289 -8.45 -1.51 0.71
C LEU A 289 -8.68 -0.16 1.40
N THR A 290 -9.88 0.09 1.90
CA THR A 290 -10.30 1.42 2.39
C THR A 290 -9.96 1.66 3.86
N GLU A 291 -9.90 0.63 4.71
CA GLU A 291 -9.62 0.77 6.14
C GLU A 291 -8.14 0.57 6.49
N LEU A 292 -7.38 -0.20 5.67
CA LEU A 292 -5.97 -0.49 5.93
C LEU A 292 -5.02 0.18 4.93
N PHE A 293 -5.28 0.06 3.62
CA PHE A 293 -4.33 0.51 2.60
C PHE A 293 -4.46 2.00 2.29
N ASP A 294 -5.69 2.53 2.34
CA ASP A 294 -5.93 3.92 1.96
C ASP A 294 -5.15 4.90 2.84
N GLY A 295 -4.51 5.82 2.17
CA GLY A 295 -3.77 6.89 2.81
C GLY A 295 -2.46 6.47 3.49
N ILE A 296 -1.97 5.23 3.32
CA ILE A 296 -0.70 4.78 3.89
C ILE A 296 0.34 4.63 2.79
N TYR A 297 1.50 5.23 2.98
CA TYR A 297 2.63 5.18 2.05
C TYR A 297 3.90 4.78 2.77
N ARG A 298 4.76 4.03 2.07
CA ARG A 298 6.09 3.69 2.58
C ARG A 298 7.14 4.10 1.56
N TYR A 299 7.87 5.14 1.88
CA TYR A 299 8.95 5.62 1.01
C TYR A 299 10.09 4.63 0.96
N PRO A 300 10.43 4.07 -0.21
CA PRO A 300 11.62 3.27 -0.36
C PRO A 300 12.87 4.14 -0.14
N GLY A 301 13.90 3.53 0.38
CA GLY A 301 15.18 4.19 0.61
C GLY A 301 16.22 3.16 1.00
N ASN A 302 17.41 3.59 1.36
CA ASN A 302 18.48 2.69 1.82
C ASN A 302 18.23 2.16 3.25
N ASN A 303 17.13 2.59 3.89
CA ASN A 303 16.67 2.18 5.20
C ASN A 303 15.45 1.23 5.10
N ASN A 304 14.71 1.08 6.18
CA ASN A 304 13.50 0.24 6.23
C ASN A 304 12.28 0.84 5.48
N GLY A 305 12.43 1.98 4.88
CA GLY A 305 11.34 2.75 4.29
C GLY A 305 10.60 3.59 5.33
N ALA A 306 10.43 4.88 5.04
CA ALA A 306 9.66 5.77 5.90
C ALA A 306 8.17 5.56 5.67
N LEU A 307 7.46 5.10 6.71
CA LEU A 307 6.01 4.96 6.69
C LEU A 307 5.38 6.36 6.88
N ARG A 308 4.36 6.67 6.10
CA ARG A 308 3.58 7.92 6.19
C ARG A 308 2.10 7.59 6.04
N ARG A 309 1.28 8.37 6.70
CA ARG A 309 -0.14 8.46 6.41
C ARG A 309 -0.39 9.71 5.60
N ALA A 310 -0.99 9.55 4.42
CA ALA A 310 -1.57 10.64 3.69
C ALA A 310 -2.92 10.98 4.32
N GLY A 311 -3.07 12.19 4.83
CA GLY A 311 -4.39 12.75 5.04
C GLY A 311 -4.86 13.35 3.72
N ASN A 312 -6.16 13.49 3.55
CA ASN A 312 -6.69 14.31 2.48
C ASN A 312 -6.15 15.74 2.65
N ILE A 313 -5.30 16.18 1.73
CA ILE A 313 -4.68 17.52 1.81
C ILE A 313 -5.73 18.64 1.87
N TYR A 314 -6.90 18.43 1.28
CA TYR A 314 -8.01 19.41 1.33
C TYR A 314 -8.63 19.50 2.73
N GLU A 315 -8.73 18.41 3.46
CA GLU A 315 -9.17 18.41 4.87
C GLU A 315 -8.19 19.16 5.77
N ARG A 316 -6.89 19.15 5.39
CA ARG A 316 -5.87 19.97 6.04
C ARG A 316 -5.93 21.45 5.68
N GLY A 317 -6.79 21.84 4.74
CA GLY A 317 -6.96 23.20 4.31
C GLY A 317 -6.13 23.63 3.10
N PHE A 318 -5.47 22.69 2.41
CA PHE A 318 -4.86 22.98 1.12
C PHE A 318 -5.95 23.34 0.10
N LYS A 319 -5.62 24.25 -0.78
CA LYS A 319 -6.48 24.63 -1.91
C LYS A 319 -5.73 24.40 -3.20
N LYS A 320 -6.39 23.76 -4.17
CA LYS A 320 -5.89 23.56 -5.53
C LYS A 320 -6.20 24.77 -6.39
N PHE A 321 -5.21 25.17 -7.16
CA PHE A 321 -5.32 26.23 -8.15
C PHE A 321 -4.80 25.70 -9.49
N SER A 322 -5.28 26.28 -10.58
CA SER A 322 -4.77 26.00 -11.92
C SER A 322 -4.83 27.23 -12.81
N ALA A 323 -3.87 27.31 -13.72
CA ALA A 323 -3.86 28.31 -14.77
C ALA A 323 -3.22 27.78 -16.03
N ASP A 324 -3.65 28.32 -17.17
CA ASP A 324 -2.98 28.08 -18.42
C ASP A 324 -1.77 29.03 -18.51
N VAL A 325 -0.57 28.46 -18.58
CA VAL A 325 0.68 29.22 -18.67
C VAL A 325 1.33 29.02 -20.02
N TRP A 326 1.96 30.07 -20.50
CA TRP A 326 2.61 30.05 -21.78
C TRP A 326 4.04 29.49 -21.67
N GLY A 327 4.39 28.59 -22.59
CA GLY A 327 5.68 27.94 -22.63
C GLY A 327 5.77 26.68 -21.76
N GLY A 328 6.31 25.61 -22.30
CA GLY A 328 6.53 24.33 -21.63
C GLY A 328 7.99 23.92 -21.64
N TYR A 329 8.33 22.98 -20.79
CA TYR A 329 9.71 22.49 -20.65
C TYR A 329 10.22 21.76 -21.90
N TYR A 330 9.29 21.13 -22.67
CA TYR A 330 9.61 20.35 -23.87
C TYR A 330 8.80 20.75 -25.11
N GLY A 331 8.00 21.80 -25.03
CA GLY A 331 7.13 22.21 -26.12
C GLY A 331 7.64 23.42 -26.93
N ASP A 332 6.97 23.70 -28.04
CA ASP A 332 7.10 24.98 -28.71
C ASP A 332 6.73 26.08 -27.70
N ARG A 333 7.51 27.15 -27.66
CA ARG A 333 7.26 28.30 -26.75
C ARG A 333 5.91 28.98 -26.98
N ARG A 334 5.20 28.60 -28.05
CA ARG A 334 3.87 29.08 -28.39
C ARG A 334 2.75 28.24 -27.78
N ASP A 335 3.06 27.06 -27.21
CA ASP A 335 2.07 26.21 -26.59
C ASP A 335 1.64 26.73 -25.23
N THR A 336 0.37 26.60 -24.93
CA THR A 336 -0.18 26.87 -23.61
C THR A 336 -0.35 25.55 -22.88
N TYR A 337 0.12 25.53 -21.64
CA TYR A 337 0.06 24.36 -20.79
C TYR A 337 -0.73 24.67 -19.52
N ARG A 338 -1.67 23.80 -19.18
CA ARG A 338 -2.34 23.89 -17.90
C ARG A 338 -1.37 23.50 -16.79
N ARG A 339 -1.23 24.38 -15.83
CA ARG A 339 -0.39 24.16 -14.64
C ARG A 339 -1.27 24.20 -13.39
N GLU A 340 -0.92 23.34 -12.45
CA GLU A 340 -1.61 23.26 -11.17
C GLU A 340 -0.63 23.53 -10.04
N TRP A 341 -1.16 24.07 -8.96
CA TRP A 341 -0.42 24.22 -7.72
C TRP A 341 -1.38 24.11 -6.54
N TYR A 342 -0.81 23.75 -5.41
CA TYR A 342 -1.52 23.64 -4.15
C TYR A 342 -0.99 24.69 -3.20
N ALA A 343 -1.86 25.36 -2.47
CA ALA A 343 -1.48 26.36 -1.48
C ALA A 343 -2.13 26.08 -0.14
N TYR A 344 -1.38 26.32 0.91
CA TYR A 344 -1.81 26.20 2.30
C TYR A 344 -1.48 27.48 3.03
N VAL A 345 -2.47 28.05 3.73
CA VAL A 345 -2.35 29.22 4.59
C VAL A 345 -2.80 28.81 5.98
N PRO A 346 -1.90 28.71 6.96
CA PRO A 346 -2.26 28.29 8.30
C PRO A 346 -3.09 29.38 9.02
N GLU A 347 -3.89 28.97 9.99
CA GLU A 347 -4.67 29.89 10.82
C GLU A 347 -3.80 30.85 11.64
N SER A 348 -2.57 30.42 11.96
CA SER A 348 -1.54 31.20 12.66
C SER A 348 -0.90 32.30 11.81
N ALA A 349 -1.19 32.33 10.49
CA ALA A 349 -0.62 33.33 9.59
C ALA A 349 -1.06 34.75 9.95
N PRO A 350 -0.18 35.76 9.80
CA PRO A 350 -0.51 37.15 10.00
C PRO A 350 -1.72 37.58 9.15
N LYS A 351 -2.67 38.30 9.76
CA LYS A 351 -3.91 38.75 9.10
C LYS A 351 -3.80 40.18 8.54
N ASP A 352 -2.62 40.78 8.63
CA ASP A 352 -2.33 42.13 8.16
C ASP A 352 -1.97 42.21 6.66
N GLY A 353 -2.01 41.06 5.95
CA GLY A 353 -1.76 40.99 4.52
C GLY A 353 -0.31 40.74 4.14
N THR A 354 0.61 40.59 5.08
CA THR A 354 2.03 40.28 4.84
C THR A 354 2.36 38.86 5.35
N ILE A 355 2.09 37.86 4.51
CA ILE A 355 2.38 36.47 4.85
C ILE A 355 3.64 36.04 4.09
N PRO A 356 4.72 35.61 4.79
CA PRO A 356 5.85 34.99 4.11
C PRO A 356 5.40 33.76 3.31
N ALA A 357 5.90 33.59 2.09
CA ALA A 357 5.56 32.47 1.24
C ALA A 357 6.79 31.58 0.99
N VAL A 358 6.61 30.27 1.14
CA VAL A 358 7.61 29.24 0.82
C VAL A 358 7.13 28.46 -0.38
N PHE A 359 7.93 28.48 -1.45
CA PHE A 359 7.70 27.61 -2.60
C PHE A 359 8.42 26.29 -2.40
N VAL A 360 7.68 25.19 -2.47
CA VAL A 360 8.22 23.84 -2.33
C VAL A 360 8.03 23.09 -3.63
N PHE A 361 9.13 22.70 -4.26
CA PHE A 361 9.13 22.01 -5.53
C PHE A 361 9.34 20.52 -5.32
N HIS A 362 8.56 19.70 -6.03
CA HIS A 362 8.72 18.25 -6.05
C HIS A 362 9.95 17.85 -6.88
N GLY A 363 10.41 16.60 -6.67
CA GLY A 363 11.45 15.98 -7.49
C GLY A 363 10.92 15.51 -8.86
N ALA A 364 11.80 14.94 -9.68
CA ALA A 364 11.39 14.37 -10.97
C ALA A 364 10.30 13.30 -10.76
N GLY A 365 9.23 13.39 -11.54
CA GLY A 365 8.11 12.45 -11.49
C GLY A 365 7.12 12.66 -10.37
N GLY A 366 7.27 13.67 -9.52
CA GLY A 366 6.33 14.00 -8.47
C GLY A 366 5.30 15.06 -8.86
N SER A 367 4.42 15.41 -7.94
CA SER A 367 3.40 16.45 -8.06
C SER A 367 3.32 17.31 -6.79
N GLY A 368 2.62 18.43 -6.86
CA GLY A 368 2.48 19.35 -5.73
C GLY A 368 1.65 18.76 -4.59
N ASP A 369 0.61 18.01 -4.88
CA ASP A 369 -0.24 17.31 -3.90
C ASP A 369 0.53 16.19 -3.19
N GLU A 370 1.27 15.41 -3.95
CA GLU A 370 2.13 14.37 -3.39
C GLU A 370 3.12 14.94 -2.37
N ILE A 371 3.76 16.04 -2.68
CA ILE A 371 4.74 16.65 -1.78
C ILE A 371 4.07 17.37 -0.61
N ALA A 372 2.85 17.90 -0.80
CA ALA A 372 2.07 18.53 0.25
C ALA A 372 1.84 17.61 1.43
N ASP A 373 1.62 16.35 1.13
CA ASP A 373 1.33 15.34 2.12
C ASP A 373 2.58 14.70 2.74
N ARG A 374 3.65 14.60 1.95
CA ARG A 374 4.87 13.84 2.29
C ARG A 374 5.80 14.50 3.29
N ILE A 375 5.96 15.79 3.24
CA ILE A 375 7.14 16.44 3.85
C ILE A 375 6.85 17.29 5.07
N GLY A 376 5.61 17.23 5.59
CA GLY A 376 5.25 17.89 6.86
C GLY A 376 5.40 19.41 6.88
N TRP A 377 5.52 20.08 5.70
CA TRP A 377 5.64 21.52 5.62
C TRP A 377 4.43 22.26 6.19
N SER A 378 3.23 21.65 6.13
CA SER A 378 2.03 22.23 6.75
C SER A 378 2.19 22.45 8.24
N HIS A 379 2.85 21.53 8.97
CA HIS A 379 3.14 21.70 10.40
C HIS A 379 4.14 22.81 10.67
N ALA A 380 5.15 22.94 9.82
CA ALA A 380 6.08 24.06 9.92
C ALA A 380 5.35 25.39 9.66
N ALA A 381 4.45 25.41 8.67
CA ALA A 381 3.62 26.57 8.39
C ALA A 381 2.71 26.94 9.56
N ASP A 382 2.05 25.98 10.19
CA ASP A 382 1.22 26.17 11.39
C ASP A 382 2.02 26.77 12.54
N LYS A 383 3.25 26.24 12.72
CA LYS A 383 4.13 26.68 13.80
C LYS A 383 4.71 28.08 13.59
N TYR A 384 5.03 28.42 12.35
CA TYR A 384 5.81 29.63 12.04
C TYR A 384 5.03 30.71 11.28
N GLY A 385 3.78 30.46 10.90
CA GLY A 385 2.86 31.46 10.32
C GLY A 385 3.21 31.87 8.88
N PHE A 386 3.67 30.96 8.02
CA PHE A 386 3.97 31.23 6.62
C PHE A 386 3.03 30.47 5.67
N MET A 387 2.85 30.97 4.47
CA MET A 387 2.12 30.30 3.41
C MET A 387 3.00 29.34 2.64
N ILE A 388 2.44 28.21 2.22
CA ILE A 388 3.12 27.24 1.36
C ILE A 388 2.49 27.27 -0.03
N ILE A 389 3.32 27.18 -1.06
CA ILE A 389 2.90 27.06 -2.45
C ILE A 389 3.66 25.88 -3.06
N MET A 390 2.96 24.87 -3.55
CA MET A 390 3.50 23.64 -4.11
C MET A 390 3.06 23.49 -5.57
N PRO A 391 3.84 23.99 -6.54
CA PRO A 391 3.51 23.85 -7.95
C PRO A 391 3.79 22.44 -8.45
N THR A 392 2.98 21.98 -9.41
CA THR A 392 3.22 20.76 -10.18
C THR A 392 3.89 21.13 -11.52
N ALA A 393 5.07 20.59 -11.75
CA ALA A 393 5.87 20.91 -12.93
C ALA A 393 5.44 20.15 -14.19
N SER A 394 4.82 18.98 -14.05
CA SER A 394 4.29 18.14 -15.11
C SER A 394 2.78 18.32 -15.27
N GLU A 395 2.17 17.69 -16.28
CA GLU A 395 0.72 17.58 -16.33
C GLU A 395 0.20 16.91 -15.07
N PRO A 396 -1.01 17.32 -14.60
CA PRO A 396 -1.51 16.91 -13.32
C PRO A 396 -1.67 15.38 -13.27
N ASN A 397 -0.83 14.74 -12.52
CA ASN A 397 -1.06 13.40 -12.05
C ASN A 397 -1.75 13.55 -10.69
N GLU A 398 -3.06 13.47 -10.71
CA GLU A 398 -3.79 13.36 -9.44
C GLU A 398 -3.31 12.07 -8.77
N VAL A 399 -2.60 12.20 -7.65
CA VAL A 399 -2.49 11.08 -6.71
C VAL A 399 -3.90 10.88 -6.18
N ARG A 400 -4.60 9.93 -6.77
CA ARG A 400 -5.93 9.59 -6.30
C ARG A 400 -5.75 8.84 -4.99
N SER A 401 -6.25 9.43 -3.91
CA SER A 401 -6.65 8.65 -2.76
C SER A 401 -7.62 7.55 -3.23
N ILE A 402 -7.63 6.43 -2.57
CA ILE A 402 -8.59 5.35 -2.82
C ILE A 402 -10.02 5.81 -2.47
N SER A 403 -10.15 6.85 -1.66
CA SER A 403 -11.41 7.47 -1.25
C SER A 403 -11.72 8.76 -2.00
#